data_60b1f91cae7f792f51d4b77849e3c09f
#
_entry.id   60b1f91cae7f792f51d4b77849e3c09f
#
_cell.length_a   1.000
_cell.length_b   1.000
_cell.length_c   1.000
_cell.angle_alpha   90.00
_cell.angle_beta   90.00
_cell.angle_gamma   90.00
#
_symmetry.space_group_name_H-M   'P 1'
#
loop_
_entity.id
_entity.type
_entity.pdbx_description
1 polymer ?
#
loop_
_entity_poly.entity_id
_entity_poly.type
_entity_poly.pdbx_seq_one_letter_code
_entity_poly.pdbx_strand_id
1 'polypeptide(L)'
;MTLHTKPAIERHTIAVLVDNEAGVLARVIGLFSGRGYNIESLTVAEVDHAAHTSRVTIVTSGTPEVIEQIEAQLGRLVPVHRVVNWTTTKPGIEREMALVKVVGTGEKRVEALRLSDAFRARVIDTTHTSFVFEITGAPDKIDAFVDLMRPLGLVDVSRTGVAAISRGPESM
;
A
#
# COMPACT_ATOMS: atom_id res chain seq x y z
N MET A 1 24.72 8.56 32.35
CA MET A 1 24.95 7.90 31.05
C MET A 1 23.57 7.67 30.42
N THR A 2 23.08 8.65 29.67
CA THR A 2 21.75 8.59 29.04
C THR A 2 21.86 7.73 27.80
N LEU A 3 21.25 6.55 27.83
CA LEU A 3 21.07 5.71 26.66
C LEU A 3 20.19 6.48 25.66
N HIS A 4 20.79 7.06 24.63
CA HIS A 4 20.06 7.55 23.47
C HIS A 4 19.50 6.32 22.72
N THR A 5 18.29 5.94 23.08
CA THR A 5 17.53 4.96 22.29
C THR A 5 17.30 5.59 20.91
N LYS A 6 17.86 4.98 19.88
CA LYS A 6 17.60 5.41 18.48
C LYS A 6 16.10 5.40 18.27
N PRO A 7 15.49 6.49 17.77
CA PRO A 7 14.04 6.53 17.57
C PRO A 7 13.60 5.37 16.66
N ALA A 8 12.51 4.72 17.03
CA ALA A 8 11.97 3.60 16.27
C ALA A 8 11.50 4.10 14.89
N ILE A 9 11.79 3.32 13.86
CA ILE A 9 11.24 3.53 12.52
C ILE A 9 9.85 2.91 12.51
N GLU A 10 8.85 3.71 12.19
CA GLU A 10 7.45 3.30 12.11
C GLU A 10 6.93 3.47 10.69
N ARG A 11 6.07 2.52 10.29
CA ARG A 11 5.38 2.55 8.99
C ARG A 11 4.09 3.34 9.11
N HIS A 12 3.90 4.31 8.24
CA HIS A 12 2.73 5.18 8.21
C HIS A 12 2.03 5.14 6.86
N THR A 13 0.69 5.23 6.91
CA THR A 13 -0.17 5.37 5.74
C THR A 13 -0.81 6.74 5.75
N ILE A 14 -0.40 7.57 4.80
CA ILE A 14 -0.80 8.98 4.68
C ILE A 14 -1.67 9.13 3.43
N ALA A 15 -2.88 9.65 3.60
CA ALA A 15 -3.75 10.00 2.50
C ALA A 15 -3.73 11.50 2.26
N VAL A 16 -3.67 11.90 1.00
CA VAL A 16 -3.62 13.29 0.55
C VAL A 16 -4.74 13.52 -0.45
N LEU A 17 -5.64 14.46 -0.17
CA LEU A 17 -6.65 14.91 -1.11
C LEU A 17 -6.08 16.08 -1.91
N VAL A 18 -6.08 15.97 -3.22
CA VAL A 18 -5.44 16.92 -4.12
C VAL A 18 -6.35 17.28 -5.30
N ASP A 19 -6.06 18.41 -5.95
CA ASP A 19 -6.66 18.71 -7.25
C ASP A 19 -6.23 17.66 -8.27
N ASN A 20 -7.17 17.22 -9.12
CA ASN A 20 -6.88 16.30 -10.22
C ASN A 20 -6.35 17.07 -11.43
N GLU A 21 -5.13 17.58 -11.32
CA GLU A 21 -4.44 18.39 -12.33
C GLU A 21 -3.11 17.76 -12.75
N ALA A 22 -2.70 18.07 -13.96
CA ALA A 22 -1.40 17.63 -14.45
C ALA A 22 -0.26 18.17 -13.58
N GLY A 23 0.70 17.30 -13.23
CA GLY A 23 1.88 17.66 -12.45
C GLY A 23 1.72 17.62 -10.93
N VAL A 24 0.51 17.45 -10.38
CA VAL A 24 0.29 17.36 -8.93
C VAL A 24 1.01 16.15 -8.35
N LEU A 25 0.86 14.99 -8.97
CA LEU A 25 1.56 13.77 -8.55
C LEU A 25 3.09 13.95 -8.58
N ALA A 26 3.61 14.61 -9.61
CA ALA A 26 5.05 14.90 -9.71
C ALA A 26 5.55 15.79 -8.57
N ARG A 27 4.75 16.75 -8.11
CA ARG A 27 5.09 17.59 -6.96
C ARG A 27 5.11 16.79 -5.66
N VAL A 28 4.13 15.90 -5.44
CA VAL A 28 4.10 15.01 -4.27
C VAL A 28 5.32 14.08 -4.27
N ILE A 29 5.59 13.39 -5.38
CA ILE A 29 6.74 12.50 -5.51
C ILE A 29 8.04 13.27 -5.36
N GLY A 30 8.14 14.46 -5.95
CA GLY A 30 9.33 15.33 -5.88
C GLY A 30 9.69 15.73 -4.46
N LEU A 31 8.70 15.93 -3.60
CA LEU A 31 8.90 16.20 -2.18
C LEU A 31 9.62 15.02 -1.48
N PHE A 32 9.20 13.80 -1.73
CA PHE A 32 9.85 12.60 -1.18
C PHE A 32 11.25 12.41 -1.76
N SER A 33 11.40 12.50 -3.08
CA SER A 33 12.67 12.29 -3.77
C SER A 33 13.71 13.33 -3.39
N GLY A 34 13.32 14.61 -3.30
CA GLY A 34 14.22 15.71 -2.98
C GLY A 34 14.77 15.68 -1.57
N ARG A 35 14.16 14.92 -0.67
CA ARG A 35 14.55 14.79 0.75
C ARG A 35 15.03 13.40 1.12
N GLY A 36 15.08 12.48 0.17
CA GLY A 36 15.51 11.11 0.40
C GLY A 36 14.54 10.27 1.23
N TYR A 37 13.26 10.64 1.28
CA TYR A 37 12.22 9.82 1.90
C TYR A 37 11.83 8.68 0.97
N ASN A 38 11.62 7.48 1.52
CA ASN A 38 11.22 6.31 0.76
C ASN A 38 9.70 6.23 0.63
N ILE A 39 9.22 5.88 -0.56
CA ILE A 39 7.82 5.51 -0.82
C ILE A 39 7.75 3.99 -0.97
N GLU A 40 7.09 3.31 -0.03
CA GLU A 40 6.90 1.86 -0.08
C GLU A 40 5.72 1.47 -0.97
N SER A 41 4.67 2.29 -0.94
CA SER A 41 3.45 2.09 -1.73
C SER A 41 2.85 3.45 -2.09
N LEU A 42 2.35 3.55 -3.31
CA LEU A 42 1.71 4.74 -3.83
C LEU A 42 0.49 4.35 -4.66
N THR A 43 -0.67 4.83 -4.28
CA THR A 43 -1.89 4.72 -5.08
C THR A 43 -2.45 6.09 -5.37
N VAL A 44 -2.97 6.28 -6.58
CA VAL A 44 -3.59 7.54 -7.00
C VAL A 44 -4.87 7.20 -7.75
N ALA A 45 -5.96 7.83 -7.35
CA ALA A 45 -7.22 7.70 -8.08
C ALA A 45 -8.07 8.97 -7.91
N GLU A 46 -8.80 9.34 -8.96
CA GLU A 46 -9.86 10.34 -8.86
C GLU A 46 -10.97 9.80 -7.95
N VAL A 47 -11.36 10.58 -6.95
CA VAL A 47 -12.37 10.18 -5.96
C VAL A 47 -13.65 10.99 -6.07
N ASP A 48 -13.59 12.16 -6.69
CA ASP A 48 -14.75 13.00 -6.98
C ASP A 48 -14.55 13.68 -8.34
N HIS A 49 -15.31 13.22 -9.32
CA HIS A 49 -15.24 13.75 -10.68
C HIS A 49 -15.82 15.18 -10.78
N ALA A 50 -16.87 15.49 -10.03
CA ALA A 50 -17.50 16.80 -10.05
C ALA A 50 -16.61 17.88 -9.40
N ALA A 51 -15.93 17.53 -8.33
CA ALA A 51 -14.97 18.40 -7.65
C ALA A 51 -13.56 18.35 -8.25
N HIS A 52 -13.31 17.51 -9.25
CA HIS A 52 -11.98 17.28 -9.84
C HIS A 52 -10.89 17.01 -8.80
N THR A 53 -11.20 16.12 -7.85
CA THR A 53 -10.25 15.76 -6.79
C THR A 53 -9.79 14.33 -6.89
N SER A 54 -8.51 14.14 -6.58
CA SER A 54 -7.85 12.84 -6.51
C SER A 54 -7.35 12.57 -5.09
N ARG A 55 -7.34 11.30 -4.73
CA ARG A 55 -6.70 10.83 -3.50
C ARG A 55 -5.38 10.15 -3.84
N VAL A 56 -4.32 10.62 -3.20
CA VAL A 56 -3.01 9.97 -3.19
C VAL A 56 -2.84 9.29 -1.84
N THR A 57 -2.62 7.97 -1.84
CA THR A 57 -2.34 7.22 -0.60
C THR A 57 -0.89 6.77 -0.65
N ILE A 58 -0.11 7.18 0.34
CA ILE A 58 1.34 6.97 0.43
C ILE A 58 1.62 6.13 1.66
N VAL A 59 2.38 5.05 1.48
CA VAL A 59 2.97 4.29 2.59
C VAL A 59 4.45 4.62 2.63
N THR A 60 4.91 5.05 3.80
CA THR A 60 6.30 5.41 4.06
C THR A 60 6.71 5.02 5.47
N SER A 61 7.99 4.80 5.69
CA SER A 61 8.55 4.51 7.02
C SER A 61 9.57 5.56 7.40
N GLY A 62 9.55 5.97 8.66
CA GLY A 62 10.46 6.97 9.19
C GLY A 62 10.38 7.08 10.71
N THR A 63 11.23 7.93 11.28
CA THR A 63 11.09 8.33 12.69
C THR A 63 9.90 9.26 12.84
N PRO A 64 9.33 9.42 14.05
CA PRO A 64 8.21 10.33 14.28
C PRO A 64 8.46 11.75 13.74
N GLU A 65 9.66 12.28 13.91
CA GLU A 65 10.03 13.61 13.43
C GLU A 65 10.04 13.70 11.90
N VAL A 66 10.48 12.64 11.22
CA VAL A 66 10.46 12.57 9.75
C VAL A 66 9.02 12.51 9.24
N ILE A 67 8.17 11.74 9.89
CA ILE A 67 6.74 11.64 9.51
C ILE A 67 6.04 12.99 9.70
N GLU A 68 6.24 13.67 10.80
CA GLU A 68 5.70 15.02 11.04
C GLU A 68 6.15 16.04 9.98
N GLN A 69 7.43 15.96 9.58
CA GLN A 69 7.96 16.81 8.50
C GLN A 69 7.28 16.50 7.16
N ILE A 70 7.08 15.23 6.83
CA ILE A 70 6.38 14.82 5.59
C ILE A 70 4.97 15.38 5.59
N GLU A 71 4.20 15.19 6.67
CA GLU A 71 2.83 15.69 6.77
C GLU A 71 2.75 17.22 6.63
N ALA A 72 3.64 17.93 7.34
CA ALA A 72 3.70 19.39 7.27
C ALA A 72 4.03 19.91 5.88
N GLN A 73 4.92 19.24 5.16
CA GLN A 73 5.34 19.65 3.82
C GLN A 73 4.30 19.30 2.75
N LEU A 74 3.63 18.15 2.86
CA LEU A 74 2.49 17.81 2.02
C LEU A 74 1.38 18.85 2.15
N GLY A 75 1.06 19.26 3.38
CA GLY A 75 0.04 20.27 3.65
C GLY A 75 0.35 21.67 3.12
N ARG A 76 1.61 21.97 2.78
CA ARG A 76 2.03 23.26 2.19
C ARG A 76 1.96 23.28 0.66
N LEU A 77 1.79 22.17 0.00
CA LEU A 77 1.64 22.13 -1.45
C LEU A 77 0.31 22.75 -1.85
N VAL A 78 0.35 23.71 -2.79
CA VAL A 78 -0.85 24.46 -3.22
C VAL A 78 -2.01 23.58 -3.66
N PRO A 79 -1.80 22.49 -4.45
CA PRO A 79 -2.92 21.64 -4.89
C PRO A 79 -3.43 20.67 -3.83
N VAL A 80 -2.90 20.72 -2.60
CA VAL A 80 -3.30 19.83 -1.50
C VAL A 80 -4.40 20.47 -0.67
N HIS A 81 -5.54 19.80 -0.58
CA HIS A 81 -6.69 20.23 0.23
C HIS A 81 -6.63 19.67 1.64
N ARG A 82 -6.20 18.43 1.79
CA ARG A 82 -6.19 17.75 3.08
C ARG A 82 -5.11 16.65 3.14
N VAL A 83 -4.50 16.51 4.30
CA VAL A 83 -3.56 15.43 4.64
C VAL A 83 -4.08 14.71 5.86
N VAL A 84 -4.15 13.39 5.81
CA VAL A 84 -4.58 12.55 6.95
C VAL A 84 -3.61 11.37 7.10
N ASN A 85 -3.07 11.23 8.30
CA ASN A 85 -2.26 10.06 8.66
C ASN A 85 -3.15 9.02 9.33
N TRP A 86 -3.47 7.95 8.61
CA TRP A 86 -4.35 6.89 9.11
C TRP A 86 -3.72 6.02 10.20
N THR A 87 -2.43 6.14 10.41
CA THR A 87 -1.73 5.40 11.47
C THR A 87 -1.85 6.09 12.83
N THR A 88 -1.78 7.43 12.85
CA THR A 88 -1.73 8.21 14.09
C THR A 88 -3.06 8.88 14.45
N THR A 89 -3.75 9.45 13.46
CA THR A 89 -4.94 10.29 13.73
C THR A 89 -6.17 9.45 14.03
N LYS A 90 -6.45 8.45 13.21
CA LYS A 90 -7.53 7.45 13.41
C LYS A 90 -7.13 6.16 12.67
N PRO A 91 -7.17 5.00 13.33
CA PRO A 91 -6.92 3.75 12.65
C PRO A 91 -7.86 3.57 11.46
N GLY A 92 -7.33 3.58 10.26
CA GLY A 92 -8.07 3.36 9.03
C GLY A 92 -8.26 1.88 8.74
N ILE A 93 -9.00 1.60 7.67
CA ILE A 93 -9.03 0.30 7.02
C ILE A 93 -8.09 0.36 5.83
N GLU A 94 -7.12 -0.52 5.80
CA GLU A 94 -6.20 -0.68 4.67
C GLU A 94 -6.54 -1.94 3.88
N ARG A 95 -6.53 -1.83 2.57
CA ARG A 95 -6.69 -2.96 1.65
C ARG A 95 -5.77 -2.81 0.46
N GLU A 96 -5.33 -3.94 -0.03
CA GLU A 96 -4.50 -4.07 -1.20
C GLU A 96 -4.94 -5.31 -1.99
N MET A 97 -4.78 -5.28 -3.30
CA MET A 97 -4.97 -6.44 -4.16
C MET A 97 -3.62 -6.85 -4.76
N ALA A 98 -3.38 -8.14 -4.83
CA ALA A 98 -2.21 -8.70 -5.51
C ALA A 98 -2.61 -9.79 -6.49
N LEU A 99 -1.87 -9.85 -7.60
CA LEU A 99 -1.84 -10.97 -8.54
C LEU A 99 -0.55 -11.74 -8.31
N VAL A 100 -0.66 -13.04 -8.05
CA VAL A 100 0.46 -13.89 -7.66
C VAL A 100 0.53 -15.08 -8.59
N LYS A 101 1.64 -15.19 -9.35
CA LYS A 101 1.87 -16.28 -10.28
C LYS A 101 2.77 -17.35 -9.67
N VAL A 102 2.29 -18.58 -9.69
CA VAL A 102 3.01 -19.75 -9.18
C VAL A 102 3.13 -20.80 -10.28
N VAL A 103 4.32 -21.31 -10.49
CA VAL A 103 4.62 -22.40 -11.42
C VAL A 103 5.06 -23.62 -10.63
N GLY A 104 4.33 -24.73 -10.80
CA GLY A 104 4.63 -25.97 -10.10
C GLY A 104 3.71 -27.10 -10.48
N THR A 105 4.17 -28.31 -10.22
CA THR A 105 3.45 -29.56 -10.46
C THR A 105 3.46 -30.43 -9.21
N GLY A 106 2.66 -31.49 -9.19
CA GLY A 106 2.62 -32.45 -8.08
C GLY A 106 2.21 -31.83 -6.75
N GLU A 107 2.91 -32.17 -5.68
CA GLU A 107 2.59 -31.73 -4.32
C GLU A 107 2.64 -30.21 -4.16
N LYS A 108 3.59 -29.52 -4.78
CA LYS A 108 3.67 -28.06 -4.74
C LYS A 108 2.43 -27.39 -5.32
N ARG A 109 1.89 -27.95 -6.40
CA ARG A 109 0.65 -27.48 -7.02
C ARG A 109 -0.55 -27.65 -6.08
N VAL A 110 -0.67 -28.79 -5.43
CA VAL A 110 -1.74 -29.09 -4.47
C VAL A 110 -1.65 -28.17 -3.26
N GLU A 111 -0.45 -27.98 -2.72
CA GLU A 111 -0.26 -27.11 -1.57
C GLU A 111 -0.54 -25.62 -1.88
N ALA A 112 -0.17 -25.15 -3.06
CA ALA A 112 -0.50 -23.80 -3.51
C ALA A 112 -2.03 -23.57 -3.55
N LEU A 113 -2.79 -24.53 -4.03
CA LEU A 113 -4.27 -24.48 -4.02
C LEU A 113 -4.82 -24.47 -2.59
N ARG A 114 -4.30 -25.31 -1.70
CA ARG A 114 -4.73 -25.34 -0.28
C ARG A 114 -4.50 -24.02 0.41
N LEU A 115 -3.34 -23.42 0.20
CA LEU A 115 -3.01 -22.09 0.75
C LEU A 115 -3.92 -21.01 0.16
N SER A 116 -4.19 -21.07 -1.15
CA SER A 116 -5.10 -20.10 -1.78
C SER A 116 -6.49 -20.14 -1.15
N ASP A 117 -7.02 -21.32 -0.86
CA ASP A 117 -8.31 -21.47 -0.17
C ASP A 117 -8.26 -20.94 1.27
N ALA A 118 -7.19 -21.26 2.02
CA ALA A 118 -7.01 -20.78 3.39
C ALA A 118 -6.94 -19.26 3.48
N PHE A 119 -6.31 -18.61 2.52
CA PHE A 119 -6.21 -17.15 2.42
C PHE A 119 -7.41 -16.50 1.70
N ARG A 120 -8.36 -17.29 1.22
CA ARG A 120 -9.50 -16.84 0.41
C ARG A 120 -9.05 -16.09 -0.86
N ALA A 121 -7.96 -16.53 -1.46
CA ALA A 121 -7.53 -16.10 -2.76
C ALA A 121 -8.36 -16.82 -3.85
N ARG A 122 -8.44 -16.21 -5.02
CA ARG A 122 -9.15 -16.78 -6.16
C ARG A 122 -8.16 -17.16 -7.26
N VAL A 123 -8.40 -18.29 -7.92
CA VAL A 123 -7.70 -18.65 -9.14
C VAL A 123 -8.34 -17.88 -10.30
N ILE A 124 -7.59 -17.04 -10.99
CA ILE A 124 -8.07 -16.26 -12.14
C ILE A 124 -7.52 -16.77 -13.46
N ASP A 125 -6.40 -17.49 -13.42
CA ASP A 125 -5.85 -18.21 -14.57
C ASP A 125 -5.20 -19.51 -14.11
N THR A 126 -5.31 -20.56 -14.91
CA THR A 126 -4.74 -21.86 -14.64
C THR A 126 -4.29 -22.58 -15.91
N THR A 127 -3.12 -23.20 -15.83
CA THR A 127 -2.62 -24.15 -16.80
C THR A 127 -2.26 -25.47 -16.10
N HIS A 128 -1.76 -26.45 -16.83
CA HIS A 128 -1.29 -27.70 -16.21
C HIS A 128 -0.11 -27.50 -15.25
N THR A 129 0.63 -26.42 -15.39
CA THR A 129 1.86 -26.15 -14.63
C THR A 129 1.85 -24.84 -13.87
N SER A 130 0.82 -24.01 -14.01
CA SER A 130 0.78 -22.69 -13.38
C SER A 130 -0.59 -22.28 -12.88
N PHE A 131 -0.58 -21.36 -11.91
CA PHE A 131 -1.74 -20.59 -11.47
C PHE A 131 -1.41 -19.11 -11.44
N VAL A 132 -2.42 -18.28 -11.69
CA VAL A 132 -2.45 -16.90 -11.24
C VAL A 132 -3.55 -16.75 -10.19
N PHE A 133 -3.15 -16.40 -8.98
CA PHE A 133 -4.05 -16.11 -7.86
C PHE A 133 -4.31 -14.62 -7.75
N GLU A 134 -5.55 -14.24 -7.47
CA GLU A 134 -5.93 -12.91 -7.03
C GLU A 134 -6.22 -12.96 -5.53
N ILE A 135 -5.58 -12.09 -4.76
CA ILE A 135 -5.81 -11.97 -3.32
C ILE A 135 -6.02 -10.51 -2.93
N THR A 136 -7.01 -10.27 -2.08
CA THR A 136 -7.29 -8.96 -1.50
C THR A 136 -7.30 -9.06 0.02
N GLY A 137 -6.70 -8.09 0.68
CA GLY A 137 -6.65 -8.05 2.14
C GLY A 137 -5.80 -6.90 2.67
N ALA A 138 -5.56 -6.94 3.97
CA ALA A 138 -4.58 -6.08 4.61
C ALA A 138 -3.16 -6.40 4.10
N PRO A 139 -2.22 -5.44 4.08
CA PRO A 139 -0.88 -5.64 3.55
C PRO A 139 -0.13 -6.84 4.15
N ASP A 140 -0.24 -7.06 5.45
CA ASP A 140 0.37 -8.18 6.16
C ASP A 140 -0.16 -9.54 5.69
N LYS A 141 -1.46 -9.62 5.37
CA LYS A 141 -2.05 -10.82 4.76
C LYS A 141 -1.47 -11.10 3.38
N ILE A 142 -1.27 -10.06 2.56
CA ILE A 142 -0.67 -10.19 1.23
C ILE A 142 0.78 -10.66 1.36
N ASP A 143 1.55 -10.05 2.26
CA ASP A 143 2.95 -10.42 2.52
C ASP A 143 3.06 -11.90 2.95
N ALA A 144 2.24 -12.32 3.90
CA ALA A 144 2.20 -13.71 4.36
C ALA A 144 1.87 -14.70 3.23
N PHE A 145 0.91 -14.38 2.38
CA PHE A 145 0.55 -15.21 1.23
C PHE A 145 1.71 -15.34 0.23
N VAL A 146 2.33 -14.22 -0.13
CA VAL A 146 3.48 -14.18 -1.04
C VAL A 146 4.64 -15.00 -0.49
N ASP A 147 4.96 -14.85 0.79
CA ASP A 147 6.07 -15.58 1.42
C ASP A 147 5.82 -17.09 1.45
N LEU A 148 4.60 -17.54 1.72
CA LEU A 148 4.22 -18.95 1.69
C LEU A 148 4.25 -19.54 0.27
N MET A 149 4.02 -18.73 -0.77
CA MET A 149 4.09 -19.16 -2.17
C MET A 149 5.52 -19.28 -2.71
N ARG A 150 6.51 -18.61 -2.09
CA ARG A 150 7.92 -18.65 -2.54
C ARG A 150 8.45 -20.07 -2.71
N PRO A 151 8.41 -20.96 -1.70
CA PRO A 151 8.91 -22.33 -1.85
C PRO A 151 8.06 -23.19 -2.79
N LEU A 152 6.86 -22.77 -3.14
CA LEU A 152 5.94 -23.51 -4.01
C LEU A 152 6.08 -23.16 -5.49
N GLY A 153 6.99 -22.25 -5.84
CA GLY A 153 7.27 -21.89 -7.21
C GLY A 153 6.73 -20.51 -7.61
N LEU A 154 6.71 -19.57 -6.68
CA LEU A 154 6.42 -18.16 -7.00
C LEU A 154 7.38 -17.64 -8.06
N VAL A 155 6.84 -17.07 -9.15
CA VAL A 155 7.63 -16.51 -10.25
C VAL A 155 7.35 -15.04 -10.51
N ASP A 156 6.17 -14.54 -10.13
CA ASP A 156 5.82 -13.15 -10.38
C ASP A 156 4.76 -12.66 -9.38
N VAL A 157 4.85 -11.39 -8.99
CA VAL A 157 3.89 -10.70 -8.12
C VAL A 157 3.63 -9.30 -8.64
N SER A 158 2.37 -8.96 -8.84
CA SER A 158 1.93 -7.60 -9.13
C SER A 158 1.00 -7.11 -8.03
N ARG A 159 1.27 -5.95 -7.46
CA ARG A 159 0.50 -5.36 -6.35
C ARG A 159 -0.05 -4.00 -6.75
N THR A 160 -1.29 -3.72 -6.33
CA THR A 160 -1.92 -2.41 -6.57
C THR A 160 -1.31 -1.30 -5.72
N GLY A 161 -0.74 -1.66 -4.57
CA GLY A 161 -0.49 -0.72 -3.49
C GLY A 161 -1.71 -0.56 -2.58
N VAL A 162 -1.53 0.17 -1.49
CA VAL A 162 -2.51 0.28 -0.40
C VAL A 162 -3.54 1.35 -0.69
N ALA A 163 -4.82 0.99 -0.63
CA ALA A 163 -5.94 1.90 -0.48
C ALA A 163 -6.34 1.96 1.00
N ALA A 164 -6.62 3.15 1.51
CA ALA A 164 -6.99 3.36 2.90
C ALA A 164 -8.20 4.29 3.04
N ILE A 165 -9.05 4.01 4.02
CA ILE A 165 -10.25 4.79 4.33
C ILE A 165 -10.50 4.82 5.83
N SER A 166 -11.16 5.88 6.32
CA SER A 166 -11.56 5.98 7.73
C SER A 166 -12.57 4.90 8.12
N ARG A 167 -12.59 4.56 9.41
CA ARG A 167 -13.72 3.82 10.00
C ARG A 167 -14.84 4.78 10.39
N GLY A 168 -16.07 4.26 10.41
CA GLY A 168 -17.25 5.02 10.81
C GLY A 168 -17.79 5.94 9.70
N PRO A 169 -18.67 6.91 10.05
CA PRO A 169 -19.40 7.69 9.06
C PRO A 169 -18.64 8.90 8.52
N GLU A 170 -17.48 9.23 9.08
CA GLU A 170 -16.75 10.43 8.71
C GLU A 170 -15.95 10.24 7.42
N SER A 171 -16.00 11.21 6.54
CA SER A 171 -15.15 11.28 5.36
C SER A 171 -13.75 11.87 5.69
N MET A 172 -12.84 11.68 4.76
CA MET A 172 -11.57 12.38 4.76
C MET A 172 -11.79 13.86 4.55
#